data_5654cbee0d61c51149cf8e8b3dd78872
#
_entry.id   5654cbee0d61c51149cf8e8b3dd78872
#
_cell.length_a   1.000
_cell.length_b   1.000
_cell.length_c   1.000
_cell.angle_alpha   90.00
_cell.angle_beta   90.00
_cell.angle_gamma   90.00
#
_symmetry.space_group_name_H-M   'P 1'
#
loop_
_entity.id
_entity.type
_entity.pdbx_description
1 polymer ?
#
loop_
_entity_poly.entity_id
_entity_poly.type
_entity_poly.pdbx_seq_one_letter_code
_entity_poly.pdbx_strand_id
1 'polypeptide(L)'
;KLDDEMRRAFDICHGCRRCFNLCDSFPKLFDMIDESENEDVESLKSEQFEPVVDACTLCDMCFMTKCPYVPPHDFDLDFPHLMLRYRTAQKKLNKLPAVPAQLAQIDRNGKIGVMLSSLINWASNIKNKFFRKILELVAGIDMRVKLPTYNSETFTNYFKKNNILTNSEAPSKNRKVVIYSTC
;
A
#
# COMPACT_ATOMS: atom_id res chain seq x y z
N LYS A 1 -0.58 17.82 -16.29
CA LYS A 1 -1.04 16.48 -16.78
C LYS A 1 -1.41 15.52 -15.64
N LEU A 2 -0.54 15.27 -14.62
CA LEU A 2 -0.94 14.44 -13.46
C LEU A 2 -1.87 15.23 -12.54
N ASP A 3 -1.56 16.47 -12.25
CA ASP A 3 -2.37 17.37 -11.45
C ASP A 3 -3.76 17.59 -12.06
N ASP A 4 -3.82 17.85 -13.36
CA ASP A 4 -5.09 18.00 -14.07
C ASP A 4 -5.97 16.75 -13.97
N GLU A 5 -5.32 15.57 -14.05
CA GLU A 5 -6.02 14.30 -13.88
C GLU A 5 -6.47 14.06 -12.43
N MET A 6 -5.67 14.48 -11.45
CA MET A 6 -6.08 14.46 -10.04
C MET A 6 -7.33 15.31 -9.82
N ARG A 7 -7.34 16.55 -10.34
CA ARG A 7 -8.49 17.47 -10.24
C ARG A 7 -9.73 16.89 -10.90
N ARG A 8 -9.58 16.41 -12.13
CA ARG A 8 -10.69 15.78 -12.87
C ARG A 8 -11.29 14.59 -12.10
N ALA A 9 -10.45 13.69 -11.58
CA ALA A 9 -10.91 12.54 -10.83
C ALA A 9 -11.56 12.93 -9.50
N PHE A 10 -11.01 13.90 -8.80
CA PHE A 10 -11.52 14.40 -7.53
C PHE A 10 -12.88 15.10 -7.68
N ASP A 11 -13.05 15.89 -8.73
CA ASP A 11 -14.32 16.52 -9.07
C ASP A 11 -15.42 15.48 -9.34
N ILE A 12 -15.12 14.47 -10.17
CA ILE A 12 -16.06 13.36 -10.44
C ILE A 12 -16.41 12.61 -9.15
N CYS A 13 -15.42 12.31 -8.32
CA CYS A 13 -15.64 11.60 -7.06
C CYS A 13 -16.44 12.43 -6.07
N HIS A 14 -16.18 13.74 -5.97
CA HIS A 14 -16.90 14.68 -5.13
C HIS A 14 -18.36 14.81 -5.55
N GLY A 15 -18.64 14.97 -6.83
CA GLY A 15 -20.01 15.00 -7.35
C GLY A 15 -20.78 13.70 -7.15
N CYS A 16 -20.10 12.57 -7.14
CA CYS A 16 -20.72 11.24 -6.98
C CYS A 16 -20.88 10.79 -5.52
N ARG A 17 -19.90 11.02 -4.65
CA ARG A 17 -19.81 10.66 -3.21
C ARG A 17 -20.15 9.21 -2.83
N ARG A 18 -20.28 8.31 -3.81
CA ARG A 18 -20.73 6.93 -3.59
C ARG A 18 -19.78 6.10 -2.69
N CYS A 19 -18.52 6.49 -2.63
CA CYS A 19 -17.47 5.79 -1.88
C CYS A 19 -17.22 6.37 -0.47
N PHE A 20 -18.07 7.29 0.01
CA PHE A 20 -17.89 8.01 1.28
C PHE A 20 -17.53 7.07 2.46
N ASN A 21 -18.19 5.92 2.57
CA ASN A 21 -18.02 4.99 3.67
C ASN A 21 -17.09 3.80 3.34
N LEU A 22 -16.34 3.86 2.23
CA LEU A 22 -15.53 2.73 1.78
C LEU A 22 -14.15 2.68 2.46
N CYS A 23 -13.51 3.83 2.59
CA CYS A 23 -12.21 3.98 3.26
C CYS A 23 -11.96 5.45 3.63
N ASP A 24 -10.90 5.73 4.39
CA ASP A 24 -10.58 7.08 4.90
C ASP A 24 -10.18 8.09 3.82
N SER A 25 -9.81 7.64 2.62
CA SER A 25 -9.40 8.52 1.52
C SER A 25 -10.56 9.37 1.01
N PHE A 26 -11.78 8.81 0.93
CA PHE A 26 -12.92 9.53 0.38
C PHE A 26 -13.50 10.60 1.30
N PRO A 27 -13.72 10.37 2.61
CA PRO A 27 -14.09 11.44 3.51
C PRO A 27 -13.10 12.61 3.45
N LYS A 28 -11.80 12.35 3.52
CA LYS A 28 -10.76 13.39 3.40
C LYS A 28 -10.84 14.16 2.08
N LEU A 29 -11.12 13.46 0.98
CA LEU A 29 -11.33 14.11 -0.32
C LEU A 29 -12.53 15.05 -0.29
N PHE A 30 -13.65 14.58 0.24
CA PHE A 30 -14.89 15.35 0.24
C PHE A 30 -14.80 16.54 1.19
N ASP A 31 -14.30 16.32 2.41
CA ASP A 31 -14.11 17.39 3.40
C ASP A 31 -13.15 18.47 2.84
N MET A 32 -12.04 18.05 2.20
CA MET A 32 -11.08 18.97 1.60
C MET A 32 -11.72 19.88 0.52
N ILE A 33 -12.63 19.33 -0.29
CA ILE A 33 -13.30 20.13 -1.33
C ILE A 33 -14.44 20.96 -0.70
N ASP A 34 -15.24 20.38 0.19
CA ASP A 34 -16.34 21.07 0.88
C ASP A 34 -15.83 22.28 1.70
N GLU A 35 -14.62 22.22 2.25
CA GLU A 35 -13.96 23.29 3.00
C GLU A 35 -13.22 24.29 2.09
N SER A 36 -13.13 24.03 0.79
CA SER A 36 -12.43 24.88 -0.15
C SER A 36 -13.25 26.09 -0.57
N GLU A 37 -12.62 27.08 -1.19
CA GLU A 37 -13.30 28.26 -1.71
C GLU A 37 -14.27 27.84 -2.84
N ASN A 38 -15.54 28.17 -2.66
CA ASN A 38 -16.66 27.81 -3.55
C ASN A 38 -16.90 26.29 -3.73
N GLU A 39 -16.41 25.44 -2.80
CA GLU A 39 -16.53 23.98 -2.92
C GLU A 39 -15.95 23.48 -4.26
N ASP A 40 -14.87 24.10 -4.72
CA ASP A 40 -14.28 23.87 -6.02
C ASP A 40 -12.87 23.26 -5.91
N VAL A 41 -12.66 22.13 -6.58
CA VAL A 41 -11.37 21.44 -6.63
C VAL A 41 -10.28 22.31 -7.29
N GLU A 42 -10.65 23.23 -8.17
CA GLU A 42 -9.71 24.14 -8.83
C GLU A 42 -9.10 25.18 -7.87
N SER A 43 -9.79 25.50 -6.78
CA SER A 43 -9.29 26.41 -5.75
C SER A 43 -8.20 25.80 -4.88
N LEU A 44 -8.05 24.47 -4.89
CA LEU A 44 -7.08 23.73 -4.08
C LEU A 44 -5.67 23.81 -4.65
N LYS A 45 -4.67 23.79 -3.76
CA LYS A 45 -3.27 23.62 -4.15
C LYS A 45 -2.95 22.14 -4.28
N SER A 46 -2.05 21.78 -5.21
CA SER A 46 -1.65 20.37 -5.46
C SER A 46 -1.10 19.66 -4.22
N GLU A 47 -0.48 20.40 -3.29
CA GLU A 47 0.05 19.86 -2.04
C GLU A 47 -1.07 19.39 -1.09
N GLN A 48 -2.28 19.94 -1.21
CA GLN A 48 -3.42 19.56 -0.39
C GLN A 48 -3.98 18.17 -0.74
N PHE A 49 -3.59 17.60 -1.89
CA PHE A 49 -3.99 16.25 -2.29
C PHE A 49 -3.29 15.14 -1.48
N GLU A 50 -2.14 15.45 -0.85
CA GLU A 50 -1.31 14.46 -0.14
C GLU A 50 -2.08 13.69 0.94
N PRO A 51 -2.89 14.28 1.82
CA PRO A 51 -3.66 13.55 2.83
C PRO A 51 -4.65 12.53 2.25
N VAL A 52 -5.23 12.84 1.08
CA VAL A 52 -6.14 11.93 0.35
C VAL A 52 -5.36 10.74 -0.22
N VAL A 53 -4.21 11.02 -0.83
CA VAL A 53 -3.31 10.02 -1.40
C VAL A 53 -2.75 9.10 -0.32
N ASP A 54 -2.33 9.65 0.82
CA ASP A 54 -1.76 8.89 1.93
C ASP A 54 -2.78 7.97 2.61
N ALA A 55 -4.03 8.39 2.67
CA ALA A 55 -5.11 7.56 3.20
C ALA A 55 -5.51 6.41 2.28
N CYS A 56 -5.14 6.44 0.99
CA CYS A 56 -5.46 5.37 0.06
C CYS A 56 -4.54 4.15 0.29
N THR A 57 -5.13 3.00 0.57
CA THR A 57 -4.39 1.73 0.79
C THR A 57 -4.10 0.94 -0.49
N LEU A 58 -4.48 1.46 -1.66
CA LEU A 58 -4.34 0.80 -2.97
C LEU A 58 -5.01 -0.59 -3.01
N CYS A 59 -6.12 -0.77 -2.32
CA CYS A 59 -6.82 -2.05 -2.19
C CYS A 59 -7.77 -2.37 -3.36
N ASP A 60 -7.93 -1.47 -4.31
CA ASP A 60 -8.80 -1.55 -5.50
C ASP A 60 -10.30 -1.74 -5.22
N MET A 61 -10.76 -1.74 -3.98
CA MET A 61 -12.17 -1.96 -3.65
C MET A 61 -13.10 -0.95 -4.29
N CYS A 62 -12.70 0.33 -4.37
CA CYS A 62 -13.48 1.35 -5.06
C CYS A 62 -13.62 1.05 -6.55
N PHE A 63 -12.54 0.64 -7.21
CA PHE A 63 -12.51 0.28 -8.62
C PHE A 63 -13.34 -0.97 -8.90
N MET A 64 -13.11 -2.04 -8.13
CA MET A 64 -13.70 -3.35 -8.39
C MET A 64 -15.18 -3.46 -8.04
N THR A 65 -15.67 -2.71 -7.04
CA THR A 65 -17.00 -3.00 -6.47
C THR A 65 -17.94 -1.81 -6.40
N LYS A 66 -17.45 -0.57 -6.44
CA LYS A 66 -18.27 0.60 -6.15
C LYS A 66 -18.39 1.61 -7.30
N CYS A 67 -17.31 1.85 -8.03
CA CYS A 67 -17.26 2.93 -9.00
C CYS A 67 -18.02 2.57 -10.27
N PRO A 68 -19.04 3.34 -10.68
CA PRO A 68 -19.73 3.14 -11.95
C PRO A 68 -18.96 3.73 -13.14
N TYR A 69 -17.91 4.49 -12.90
CA TYR A 69 -17.17 5.29 -13.87
C TYR A 69 -15.84 4.65 -14.31
N VAL A 70 -15.60 3.41 -13.90
CA VAL A 70 -14.44 2.64 -14.39
C VAL A 70 -14.62 2.23 -15.84
N PRO A 71 -13.55 1.88 -16.57
CA PRO A 71 -13.67 1.35 -17.93
C PRO A 71 -14.72 0.23 -18.02
N PRO A 72 -15.56 0.20 -19.06
CA PRO A 72 -15.53 1.00 -20.30
C PRO A 72 -16.30 2.33 -20.27
N HIS A 73 -16.57 2.91 -19.13
CA HIS A 73 -17.25 4.20 -19.02
C HIS A 73 -16.37 5.33 -19.57
N ASP A 74 -16.99 6.34 -20.21
CA ASP A 74 -16.28 7.47 -20.84
C ASP A 74 -15.39 8.27 -19.89
N PHE A 75 -15.69 8.27 -18.60
CA PHE A 75 -14.83 8.90 -17.60
C PHE A 75 -13.53 8.14 -17.35
N ASP A 76 -13.43 6.87 -17.69
CA ASP A 76 -12.22 6.04 -17.58
C ASP A 76 -11.49 6.24 -16.24
N LEU A 77 -12.24 6.15 -15.13
CA LEU A 77 -11.76 6.51 -13.80
C LEU A 77 -11.08 5.33 -13.11
N ASP A 78 -9.79 5.47 -12.83
CA ASP A 78 -9.02 4.54 -12.01
C ASP A 78 -8.37 5.27 -10.83
N PHE A 79 -9.14 5.43 -9.76
CA PHE A 79 -8.70 6.16 -8.57
C PHE A 79 -7.47 5.52 -7.89
N PRO A 80 -7.41 4.20 -7.63
CA PRO A 80 -6.23 3.59 -7.00
C PRO A 80 -4.95 3.77 -7.81
N HIS A 81 -5.03 3.56 -9.11
CA HIS A 81 -3.87 3.74 -9.99
C HIS A 81 -3.42 5.20 -10.08
N LEU A 82 -4.36 6.13 -10.01
CA LEU A 82 -4.04 7.56 -9.97
C LEU A 82 -3.28 7.91 -8.68
N MET A 83 -3.68 7.38 -7.53
CA MET A 83 -2.95 7.54 -6.25
C MET A 83 -1.55 6.93 -6.32
N LEU A 84 -1.40 5.77 -6.96
CA LEU A 84 -0.09 5.15 -7.18
C LEU A 84 0.81 6.01 -8.07
N ARG A 85 0.26 6.60 -9.12
CA ARG A 85 0.98 7.54 -10.01
C ARG A 85 1.46 8.79 -9.26
N TYR A 86 0.64 9.34 -8.39
CA TYR A 86 1.01 10.48 -7.54
C TYR A 86 2.17 10.11 -6.62
N ARG A 87 2.09 9.00 -5.87
CA ARG A 87 3.18 8.50 -5.01
C ARG A 87 4.47 8.25 -5.80
N THR A 88 4.35 7.73 -7.02
CA THR A 88 5.52 7.52 -7.91
C THR A 88 6.18 8.85 -8.29
N ALA A 89 5.38 9.89 -8.57
CA ALA A 89 5.88 11.23 -8.85
C ALA A 89 6.58 11.83 -7.62
N GLN A 90 5.98 11.71 -6.44
CA GLN A 90 6.59 12.14 -5.17
C GLN A 90 7.93 11.45 -4.90
N LYS A 91 8.01 10.14 -5.17
CA LYS A 91 9.27 9.39 -5.06
C LYS A 91 10.35 9.94 -6.00
N LYS A 92 9.99 10.21 -7.26
CA LYS A 92 10.94 10.78 -8.24
C LYS A 92 11.43 12.17 -7.84
N LEU A 93 10.61 12.93 -7.11
CA LEU A 93 10.96 14.26 -6.58
C LEU A 93 11.68 14.20 -5.23
N ASN A 94 12.00 13.00 -4.71
CA ASN A 94 12.59 12.78 -3.39
C ASN A 94 11.77 13.38 -2.22
N LYS A 95 10.45 13.47 -2.39
CA LYS A 95 9.52 14.00 -1.37
C LYS A 95 8.94 12.92 -0.44
N LEU A 96 9.29 11.63 -0.64
CA LEU A 96 8.82 10.56 0.23
C LEU A 96 9.46 10.65 1.62
N PRO A 97 8.67 10.53 2.70
CA PRO A 97 9.18 10.41 4.05
C PRO A 97 10.16 9.24 4.19
N ALA A 98 11.19 9.38 5.03
CA ALA A 98 12.26 8.40 5.16
C ALA A 98 11.77 7.01 5.61
N VAL A 99 10.82 6.94 6.55
CA VAL A 99 10.31 5.67 7.09
C VAL A 99 9.57 4.86 6.02
N PRO A 100 8.54 5.37 5.32
CA PRO A 100 7.92 4.68 4.19
C PRO A 100 8.91 4.27 3.10
N ALA A 101 9.87 5.14 2.76
CA ALA A 101 10.88 4.85 1.76
C ALA A 101 11.79 3.67 2.16
N GLN A 102 12.12 3.52 3.44
CA GLN A 102 12.89 2.39 3.95
C GLN A 102 12.05 1.10 4.03
N LEU A 103 10.80 1.19 4.48
CA LEU A 103 9.90 0.04 4.55
C LEU A 103 9.57 -0.53 3.17
N ALA A 104 9.49 0.30 2.13
CA ALA A 104 9.25 -0.14 0.76
C ALA A 104 10.40 -0.98 0.14
N GLN A 105 11.57 -1.04 0.77
CA GLN A 105 12.70 -1.87 0.29
C GLN A 105 12.59 -3.32 0.77
N ILE A 106 11.52 -4.00 0.37
CA ILE A 106 11.14 -5.33 0.87
C ILE A 106 12.25 -6.36 0.67
N ASP A 107 12.86 -6.44 -0.52
CA ASP A 107 13.91 -7.40 -0.82
C ASP A 107 15.16 -7.24 0.07
N ARG A 108 15.58 -5.98 0.27
CA ARG A 108 16.70 -5.66 1.16
C ARG A 108 16.35 -6.01 2.60
N ASN A 109 15.18 -5.58 3.06
CA ASN A 109 14.72 -5.80 4.42
C ASN A 109 14.52 -7.29 4.69
N GLY A 110 14.01 -8.05 3.71
CA GLY A 110 13.87 -9.50 3.79
C GLY A 110 15.21 -10.22 3.92
N LYS A 111 16.21 -9.85 3.12
CA LYS A 111 17.58 -10.43 3.22
C LYS A 111 18.20 -10.17 4.58
N ILE A 112 18.14 -8.93 5.07
CA ILE A 112 18.64 -8.56 6.40
C ILE A 112 17.84 -9.28 7.49
N GLY A 113 16.52 -9.35 7.33
CA GLY A 113 15.62 -10.02 8.28
C GLY A 113 15.90 -11.51 8.42
N VAL A 114 16.20 -12.22 7.33
CA VAL A 114 16.60 -13.64 7.35
C VAL A 114 17.96 -13.82 8.03
N MET A 115 18.94 -13.00 7.65
CA MET A 115 20.30 -13.09 8.19
C MET A 115 20.35 -12.81 9.71
N LEU A 116 19.58 -11.86 10.19
CA LEU A 116 19.52 -11.44 11.59
C LEU A 116 18.22 -11.87 12.28
N SER A 117 17.57 -12.94 11.82
CA SER A 117 16.23 -13.33 12.24
C SER A 117 16.07 -13.46 13.76
N SER A 118 17.03 -14.10 14.43
CA SER A 118 16.99 -14.28 15.88
C SER A 118 17.01 -12.96 16.64
N LEU A 119 17.87 -12.02 16.22
CA LEU A 119 18.02 -10.71 16.85
C LEU A 119 16.78 -9.82 16.58
N ILE A 120 16.34 -9.78 15.34
CA ILE A 120 15.19 -8.98 14.94
C ILE A 120 13.91 -9.50 15.60
N ASN A 121 13.71 -10.83 15.62
CA ASN A 121 12.54 -11.42 16.27
C ASN A 121 12.54 -11.18 17.80
N TRP A 122 13.71 -11.19 18.42
CA TRP A 122 13.83 -10.84 19.84
C TRP A 122 13.52 -9.37 20.06
N ALA A 123 14.09 -8.45 19.29
CA ALA A 123 13.87 -7.02 19.42
C ALA A 123 12.41 -6.62 19.12
N SER A 124 11.78 -7.22 18.09
CA SER A 124 10.41 -6.94 17.67
C SER A 124 9.35 -7.65 18.53
N ASN A 125 9.74 -8.54 19.44
CA ASN A 125 8.81 -9.28 20.29
C ASN A 125 7.99 -8.32 21.16
N ILE A 126 6.67 -8.57 21.26
CA ILE A 126 5.73 -7.77 22.05
C ILE A 126 6.12 -7.67 23.54
N LYS A 127 6.82 -8.70 24.05
CA LYS A 127 7.29 -8.72 25.44
C LYS A 127 8.47 -7.78 25.67
N ASN A 128 9.19 -7.38 24.62
CA ASN A 128 10.34 -6.49 24.69
C ASN A 128 9.89 -5.02 24.62
N LYS A 129 9.30 -4.52 25.69
CA LYS A 129 8.68 -3.19 25.76
C LYS A 129 9.64 -2.05 25.40
N PHE A 130 10.92 -2.19 25.74
CA PHE A 130 11.92 -1.15 25.49
C PHE A 130 12.15 -0.95 23.98
N PHE A 131 12.47 -2.01 23.24
CA PHE A 131 12.69 -1.91 21.79
C PHE A 131 11.39 -1.62 21.04
N ARG A 132 10.24 -2.11 21.52
CA ARG A 132 8.94 -1.80 20.94
C ARG A 132 8.61 -0.31 21.06
N LYS A 133 8.94 0.33 22.19
CA LYS A 133 8.73 1.76 22.36
C LYS A 133 9.65 2.60 21.46
N ILE A 134 10.89 2.17 21.25
CA ILE A 134 11.78 2.80 20.26
C ILE A 134 11.20 2.67 18.84
N LEU A 135 10.70 1.49 18.49
CA LEU A 135 10.11 1.25 17.18
C LEU A 135 8.84 2.08 16.93
N GLU A 136 8.03 2.27 17.97
CA GLU A 136 6.87 3.17 17.94
C GLU A 136 7.28 4.62 17.69
N LEU A 137 8.30 5.10 18.42
CA LEU A 137 8.79 6.48 18.30
C LEU A 137 9.45 6.76 16.92
N VAL A 138 10.22 5.81 16.41
CA VAL A 138 11.03 5.99 15.20
C VAL A 138 10.25 5.65 13.93
N ALA A 139 9.47 4.58 13.95
CA ALA A 139 8.77 4.05 12.78
C ALA A 139 7.25 4.24 12.83
N GLY A 140 6.69 4.80 13.91
CA GLY A 140 5.25 4.97 14.08
C GLY A 140 4.47 3.66 14.23
N ILE A 141 5.14 2.55 14.54
CA ILE A 141 4.49 1.24 14.69
C ILE A 141 4.08 1.03 16.15
N ASP A 142 2.78 1.05 16.41
CA ASP A 142 2.21 0.86 17.75
C ASP A 142 2.83 -0.35 18.47
N MET A 143 3.28 -0.16 19.70
CA MET A 143 3.96 -1.19 20.49
C MET A 143 3.09 -2.45 20.74
N ARG A 144 1.77 -2.35 20.65
CA ARG A 144 0.81 -3.44 20.87
C ARG A 144 0.63 -4.34 19.63
N VAL A 145 1.01 -3.88 18.45
CA VAL A 145 0.87 -4.64 17.20
C VAL A 145 1.88 -5.79 17.18
N LYS A 146 1.40 -7.01 16.96
CA LYS A 146 2.27 -8.17 16.74
C LYS A 146 2.86 -8.11 15.33
N LEU A 147 4.17 -7.97 15.25
CA LEU A 147 4.88 -7.99 13.96
C LEU A 147 5.11 -9.44 13.48
N PRO A 148 5.18 -9.66 12.14
CA PRO A 148 5.60 -10.92 11.58
C PRO A 148 7.00 -11.30 12.04
N THR A 149 7.25 -12.60 12.17
CA THR A 149 8.57 -13.13 12.52
C THR A 149 9.32 -13.55 11.28
N TYR A 150 10.63 -13.28 11.26
CA TYR A 150 11.51 -13.74 10.19
C TYR A 150 11.94 -15.19 10.44
N ASN A 151 11.92 -16.01 9.40
CA ASN A 151 12.55 -17.33 9.41
C ASN A 151 14.05 -17.23 9.17
N SER A 152 14.79 -18.28 9.51
CA SER A 152 16.25 -18.34 9.31
C SER A 152 16.66 -18.60 7.86
N GLU A 153 15.73 -18.98 7.00
CA GLU A 153 15.94 -19.16 5.57
C GLU A 153 14.78 -18.63 4.74
N THR A 154 15.04 -18.27 3.47
CA THR A 154 14.01 -17.83 2.54
C THR A 154 13.19 -19.01 2.02
N PHE A 155 11.92 -18.75 1.62
CA PHE A 155 11.08 -19.76 0.98
C PHE A 155 11.75 -20.40 -0.24
N THR A 156 12.43 -19.61 -1.06
CA THR A 156 13.15 -20.09 -2.25
C THR A 156 14.25 -21.10 -1.88
N ASN A 157 15.01 -20.84 -0.82
CA ASN A 157 16.05 -21.75 -0.35
C ASN A 157 15.43 -23.01 0.25
N TYR A 158 14.40 -22.85 1.10
CA TYR A 158 13.65 -23.97 1.65
C TYR A 158 13.10 -24.88 0.55
N PHE A 159 12.47 -24.30 -0.47
CA PHE A 159 11.90 -25.04 -1.60
C PHE A 159 12.97 -25.83 -2.38
N LYS A 160 14.11 -25.21 -2.69
CA LYS A 160 15.23 -25.86 -3.39
C LYS A 160 15.84 -27.02 -2.56
N LYS A 161 15.99 -26.79 -1.25
CA LYS A 161 16.61 -27.77 -0.35
C LYS A 161 15.73 -29.00 -0.10
N ASN A 162 14.43 -28.80 0.04
CA ASN A 162 13.52 -29.88 0.40
C ASN A 162 12.94 -30.62 -0.81
N ASN A 163 13.34 -30.24 -2.05
CA ASN A 163 12.95 -30.92 -3.28
C ASN A 163 11.46 -31.30 -3.25
N ILE A 164 10.56 -30.31 -3.04
CA ILE A 164 9.14 -30.56 -2.82
C ILE A 164 8.58 -31.34 -4.01
N LEU A 165 8.33 -32.61 -3.78
CA LEU A 165 7.82 -33.53 -4.79
C LEU A 165 6.40 -33.14 -5.17
N THR A 166 6.17 -33.02 -6.46
CA THR A 166 4.81 -32.86 -6.99
C THR A 166 4.04 -34.18 -6.78
N ASN A 167 2.82 -34.10 -6.31
CA ASN A 167 1.96 -35.27 -6.23
C ASN A 167 1.68 -35.80 -7.64
N SER A 168 2.22 -36.96 -7.98
CA SER A 168 2.09 -37.59 -9.30
C SER A 168 0.66 -38.00 -9.64
N GLU A 169 -0.23 -38.09 -8.63
CA GLU A 169 -1.62 -38.48 -8.77
C GLU A 169 -2.58 -37.27 -8.79
N ALA A 170 -2.06 -36.04 -8.61
CA ALA A 170 -2.88 -34.86 -8.65
C ALA A 170 -3.54 -34.68 -10.04
N PRO A 171 -4.81 -34.21 -10.11
CA PRO A 171 -5.52 -34.00 -11.38
C PRO A 171 -4.77 -33.07 -12.35
N SER A 172 -3.86 -32.25 -11.83
CA SER A 172 -3.07 -31.27 -12.61
C SER A 172 -1.60 -31.64 -12.76
N LYS A 173 -1.23 -32.91 -12.58
CA LYS A 173 0.17 -33.40 -12.54
C LYS A 173 1.06 -32.97 -13.72
N ASN A 174 0.49 -32.72 -14.88
CA ASN A 174 1.24 -32.34 -16.09
C ASN A 174 1.25 -30.82 -16.34
N ARG A 175 0.74 -30.02 -15.41
CA ARG A 175 0.72 -28.55 -15.54
C ARG A 175 1.99 -27.95 -14.94
N LYS A 176 2.49 -26.89 -15.59
CA LYS A 176 3.56 -26.07 -15.04
C LYS A 176 2.96 -25.00 -14.15
N VAL A 177 3.47 -24.85 -12.94
CA VAL A 177 3.07 -23.81 -11.99
C VAL A 177 4.27 -22.94 -11.70
N VAL A 178 4.09 -21.63 -11.74
CA VAL A 178 5.06 -20.65 -11.30
C VAL A 178 4.60 -20.12 -9.96
N ILE A 179 5.45 -20.28 -8.94
CA ILE A 179 5.20 -19.73 -7.60
C ILE A 179 5.93 -18.40 -7.51
N TYR A 180 5.15 -17.32 -7.36
CA TYR A 180 5.68 -16.01 -7.06
C TYR A 180 5.73 -15.83 -5.55
N SER A 181 6.94 -15.81 -4.98
CA SER A 181 7.12 -15.61 -3.53
C SER A 181 7.01 -14.11 -3.21
N THR A 182 6.04 -13.76 -2.39
CA THR A 182 5.91 -12.42 -1.79
C THR A 182 6.46 -12.43 -0.35
N CYS A 183 6.55 -11.26 0.26
CA CYS A 183 6.93 -11.12 1.68
C CYS A 183 5.82 -11.60 2.63
#